data_2a972da520cebcf9178afe8aba70565e
#
_entry.id   2a972da520cebcf9178afe8aba70565e
#
_cell.length_a   1.000
_cell.length_b   1.000
_cell.length_c   1.000
_cell.angle_alpha   90.00
_cell.angle_beta   90.00
_cell.angle_gamma   90.00
#
_symmetry.space_group_name_H-M   'P 1'
#
loop_
_entity.id
_entity.type
_entity.pdbx_description
1 polymer ?
#
loop_
_entity_poly.entity_id
_entity_poly.type
_entity_poly.pdbx_seq_one_letter_code
_entity_poly.pdbx_strand_id
1 'polypeptide(L)'
;RLIRSWNEGWFDAPERVGAKIARLIGAQPDEVIVADSTSVNLFKLLVAGLRYQAEQGPARTRVLTDDLNFPSDLYVAQGAIDLLGGRHTLAVLPSPDGIHGPVTALAEALAGAPGETVALVTLSHTVFKSGYTYDMREITRLAHAAGALVLWDLSHSAGAVPVELNAAGVDLAVGCCYKYLNGGPGAPAFLYIRRDLQAVLANPISGWMGQANLFE
;
A
#
# COMPACT_ATOMS: atom_id res chain seq x y z
N ARG A 1 -9.24 -31.06 -16.16
CA ARG A 1 -10.20 -29.98 -15.86
C ARG A 1 -9.49 -28.64 -15.58
N LEU A 2 -8.38 -28.61 -14.82
CA LEU A 2 -7.68 -27.36 -14.42
C LEU A 2 -7.23 -26.52 -15.62
N ILE A 3 -6.55 -27.10 -16.61
CA ILE A 3 -6.06 -26.36 -17.80
C ILE A 3 -7.23 -25.79 -18.63
N ARG A 4 -8.33 -26.52 -18.76
CA ARG A 4 -9.51 -26.05 -19.45
C ARG A 4 -10.15 -24.85 -18.78
N SER A 5 -10.12 -24.79 -17.44
CA SER A 5 -10.69 -23.69 -16.66
C SER A 5 -9.97 -22.36 -16.86
N TRP A 6 -8.73 -22.37 -17.33
CA TRP A 6 -8.03 -21.15 -17.71
C TRP A 6 -8.80 -20.34 -18.76
N ASN A 7 -9.28 -21.01 -19.80
CA ASN A 7 -10.07 -20.39 -20.86
C ASN A 7 -11.53 -20.14 -20.46
N GLU A 8 -11.95 -20.63 -19.30
CA GLU A 8 -13.30 -20.49 -18.75
C GLU A 8 -13.37 -19.38 -17.66
N GLY A 9 -12.42 -18.41 -17.66
CA GLY A 9 -12.43 -17.21 -16.82
C GLY A 9 -11.61 -17.31 -15.53
N TRP A 10 -10.69 -18.27 -15.41
CA TRP A 10 -9.74 -18.31 -14.29
C TRP A 10 -8.56 -17.39 -14.52
N PHE A 11 -8.16 -17.22 -15.78
CA PHE A 11 -7.00 -16.41 -16.14
C PHE A 11 -7.19 -14.94 -15.76
N ASP A 12 -8.38 -14.41 -15.99
CA ASP A 12 -8.77 -13.03 -15.68
C ASP A 12 -9.45 -12.87 -14.31
N ALA A 13 -9.52 -13.94 -13.51
CA ALA A 13 -10.15 -13.89 -12.19
C ALA A 13 -9.53 -12.85 -11.24
N PRO A 14 -8.19 -12.67 -11.19
CA PRO A 14 -7.56 -11.64 -10.36
C PRO A 14 -8.06 -10.23 -10.67
N GLU A 15 -8.17 -9.89 -11.94
CA GLU A 15 -8.64 -8.58 -12.42
C GLU A 15 -10.15 -8.40 -12.18
N ARG A 16 -10.95 -9.43 -12.49
CA ARG A 16 -12.41 -9.37 -12.28
C ARG A 16 -12.79 -9.24 -10.81
N VAL A 17 -12.07 -9.91 -9.92
CA VAL A 17 -12.27 -9.78 -8.47
C VAL A 17 -11.73 -8.43 -7.98
N GLY A 18 -10.57 -8.02 -8.47
CA GLY A 18 -10.00 -6.70 -8.21
C GLY A 18 -10.97 -5.56 -8.55
N ALA A 19 -11.62 -5.63 -9.72
CA ALA A 19 -12.63 -4.65 -10.14
C ALA A 19 -13.86 -4.59 -9.21
N LYS A 20 -14.22 -5.68 -8.54
CA LYS A 20 -15.28 -5.68 -7.52
C LYS A 20 -14.81 -5.03 -6.22
N ILE A 21 -13.57 -5.33 -5.80
CA ILE A 21 -12.95 -4.71 -4.62
C ILE A 21 -12.79 -3.20 -4.85
N ALA A 22 -12.37 -2.78 -6.04
CA ALA A 22 -12.22 -1.38 -6.41
C ALA A 22 -13.47 -0.55 -6.07
N ARG A 23 -14.66 -1.06 -6.34
CA ARG A 23 -15.94 -0.40 -5.99
C ARG A 23 -16.14 -0.22 -4.48
N LEU A 24 -15.59 -1.13 -3.67
CA LEU A 24 -15.72 -1.07 -2.20
C LEU A 24 -14.73 -0.11 -1.56
N ILE A 25 -13.64 0.21 -2.26
CA ILE A 25 -12.56 1.06 -1.75
C ILE A 25 -12.43 2.39 -2.50
N GLY A 26 -13.45 2.74 -3.32
CA GLY A 26 -13.47 4.00 -4.05
C GLY A 26 -12.34 4.16 -5.08
N ALA A 27 -12.00 3.07 -5.79
CA ALA A 27 -10.98 3.01 -6.83
C ALA A 27 -11.58 2.68 -8.22
N GLN A 28 -10.82 2.90 -9.29
CA GLN A 28 -11.21 2.44 -10.62
C GLN A 28 -10.92 0.93 -10.78
N PRO A 29 -11.68 0.24 -11.65
CA PRO A 29 -11.54 -1.22 -11.84
C PRO A 29 -10.13 -1.68 -12.22
N ASP A 30 -9.39 -0.88 -12.98
CA ASP A 30 -8.04 -1.16 -13.48
C ASP A 30 -6.92 -0.74 -12.52
N GLU A 31 -7.26 -0.23 -11.35
CA GLU A 31 -6.29 0.15 -10.31
C GLU A 31 -6.10 -0.94 -9.24
N VAL A 32 -6.93 -1.98 -9.25
CA VAL A 32 -6.93 -3.02 -8.21
C VAL A 32 -6.79 -4.41 -8.83
N ILE A 33 -5.87 -5.18 -8.29
CA ILE A 33 -5.70 -6.59 -8.66
C ILE A 33 -5.63 -7.46 -7.40
N VAL A 34 -6.19 -8.68 -7.49
CA VAL A 34 -6.05 -9.70 -6.44
C VAL A 34 -4.82 -10.54 -6.74
N ALA A 35 -3.88 -10.57 -5.81
CA ALA A 35 -2.64 -11.32 -5.94
C ALA A 35 -2.04 -11.61 -4.55
N ASP A 36 -1.25 -12.66 -4.47
CA ASP A 36 -0.34 -12.96 -3.36
C ASP A 36 -0.96 -12.86 -1.93
N SER A 37 -0.13 -12.48 -0.99
CA SER A 37 -0.49 -12.11 0.38
C SER A 37 -0.29 -10.61 0.62
N THR A 38 -0.89 -10.07 1.67
CA THR A 38 -0.70 -8.65 2.07
C THR A 38 0.79 -8.32 2.23
N SER A 39 1.57 -9.19 2.88
CA SER A 39 3.01 -8.97 3.08
C SER A 39 3.80 -8.92 1.76
N VAL A 40 3.49 -9.81 0.81
CA VAL A 40 4.15 -9.81 -0.51
C VAL A 40 3.77 -8.58 -1.31
N ASN A 41 2.50 -8.20 -1.31
CA ASN A 41 2.03 -7.00 -1.99
C ASN A 41 2.62 -5.73 -1.38
N LEU A 42 2.66 -5.65 -0.03
CA LEU A 42 3.30 -4.55 0.69
C LEU A 42 4.78 -4.43 0.32
N PHE A 43 5.52 -5.54 0.32
CA PHE A 43 6.91 -5.58 -0.13
C PHE A 43 7.09 -5.05 -1.56
N LYS A 44 6.26 -5.50 -2.49
CA LYS A 44 6.31 -5.05 -3.89
C LYS A 44 6.11 -3.54 -4.00
N LEU A 45 5.08 -3.01 -3.33
CA LEU A 45 4.75 -1.59 -3.40
C LEU A 45 5.79 -0.71 -2.68
N LEU A 46 6.33 -1.16 -1.54
CA LEU A 46 7.43 -0.48 -0.85
C LEU A 46 8.66 -0.37 -1.74
N VAL A 47 9.12 -1.50 -2.29
CA VAL A 47 10.32 -1.49 -3.15
C VAL A 47 10.11 -0.64 -4.40
N ALA A 48 8.95 -0.76 -5.06
CA ALA A 48 8.63 0.04 -6.25
C ALA A 48 8.56 1.54 -5.91
N GLY A 49 7.86 1.91 -4.85
CA GLY A 49 7.71 3.30 -4.42
C GLY A 49 9.03 3.93 -3.98
N LEU A 50 9.87 3.20 -3.23
CA LEU A 50 11.17 3.69 -2.78
C LEU A 50 12.17 3.87 -3.93
N ARG A 51 12.17 2.96 -4.93
CA ARG A 51 12.96 3.12 -6.15
C ARG A 51 12.52 4.35 -6.94
N TYR A 52 11.22 4.51 -7.15
CA TYR A 52 10.67 5.67 -7.83
C TYR A 52 11.05 6.97 -7.12
N GLN A 53 10.87 7.06 -5.80
CA GLN A 53 11.20 8.24 -5.03
C GLN A 53 12.71 8.57 -5.02
N ALA A 54 13.57 7.56 -5.10
CA ALA A 54 15.01 7.76 -5.23
C ALA A 54 15.40 8.44 -6.55
N GLU A 55 14.61 8.23 -7.61
CA GLU A 55 14.79 8.91 -8.90
C GLU A 55 14.25 10.33 -8.89
N GLN A 56 13.18 10.61 -8.09
CA GLN A 56 12.61 11.95 -7.94
C GLN A 56 13.51 12.89 -7.11
N GLY A 57 14.26 12.33 -6.14
CA GLY A 57 15.16 13.13 -5.32
C GLY A 57 16.09 12.26 -4.45
N PRO A 58 17.41 12.44 -4.56
CA PRO A 58 18.37 11.62 -3.82
C PRO A 58 18.31 11.77 -2.30
N ALA A 59 17.71 12.85 -1.80
CA ALA A 59 17.51 13.08 -0.37
C ALA A 59 16.32 12.31 0.22
N ARG A 60 15.42 11.76 -0.62
CA ARG A 60 14.22 11.03 -0.19
C ARG A 60 14.58 9.62 0.29
N THR A 61 14.89 9.52 1.57
CA THR A 61 15.42 8.31 2.19
C THR A 61 14.63 7.85 3.42
N ARG A 62 13.66 8.64 3.89
CA ARG A 62 12.90 8.29 5.09
C ARG A 62 11.55 7.64 4.73
N VAL A 63 11.26 6.53 5.39
CA VAL A 63 9.93 5.91 5.42
C VAL A 63 9.31 6.23 6.78
N LEU A 64 8.16 6.90 6.79
CA LEU A 64 7.43 7.18 8.02
C LEU A 64 6.34 6.14 8.24
N THR A 65 6.22 5.70 9.48
CA THR A 65 5.15 4.84 9.97
C THR A 65 4.88 5.14 11.45
N ASP A 66 3.96 4.42 12.07
CA ASP A 66 3.69 4.51 13.50
C ASP A 66 3.85 3.16 14.22
N ASP A 67 3.82 3.19 15.55
CA ASP A 67 3.90 2.02 16.41
C ASP A 67 2.53 1.30 16.59
N LEU A 68 1.46 1.83 16.01
CA LEU A 68 0.14 1.21 15.92
C LEU A 68 -0.05 0.40 14.64
N ASN A 69 0.86 0.53 13.68
CA ASN A 69 0.80 -0.24 12.45
C ASN A 69 0.90 -1.74 12.75
N PHE A 70 0.39 -2.56 11.82
CA PHE A 70 0.42 -4.01 12.05
C PHE A 70 1.89 -4.49 12.10
N PRO A 71 2.29 -5.33 13.09
CA PRO A 71 3.70 -5.68 13.28
C PRO A 71 4.41 -6.25 12.05
N SER A 72 3.70 -7.04 11.22
CA SER A 72 4.29 -7.58 9.99
C SER A 72 4.65 -6.49 8.98
N ASP A 73 3.94 -5.37 8.98
CA ASP A 73 4.20 -4.28 8.04
C ASP A 73 5.51 -3.59 8.35
N LEU A 74 5.82 -3.43 9.65
CA LEU A 74 7.11 -2.92 10.11
C LEU A 74 8.26 -3.86 9.70
N TYR A 75 8.06 -5.18 9.84
CA TYR A 75 9.08 -6.16 9.43
C TYR A 75 9.29 -6.17 7.92
N VAL A 76 8.21 -6.08 7.14
CA VAL A 76 8.29 -6.00 5.68
C VAL A 76 8.96 -4.71 5.24
N ALA A 77 8.63 -3.58 5.88
CA ALA A 77 9.26 -2.29 5.58
C ALA A 77 10.77 -2.32 5.87
N GLN A 78 11.17 -2.85 7.03
CA GLN A 78 12.60 -2.99 7.37
C GLN A 78 13.32 -3.92 6.38
N GLY A 79 12.71 -5.07 6.04
CA GLY A 79 13.29 -6.01 5.08
C GLY A 79 13.44 -5.42 3.67
N ALA A 80 12.49 -4.60 3.23
CA ALA A 80 12.58 -3.88 1.96
C ALA A 80 13.72 -2.85 1.97
N ILE A 81 13.88 -2.11 3.07
CA ILE A 81 14.97 -1.14 3.27
C ILE A 81 16.33 -1.84 3.24
N ASP A 82 16.48 -2.95 3.95
CA ASP A 82 17.72 -3.71 4.00
C ASP A 82 18.10 -4.25 2.61
N LEU A 83 17.12 -4.78 1.88
CA LEU A 83 17.32 -5.27 0.50
C LEU A 83 17.76 -4.16 -0.46
N LEU A 84 17.30 -2.93 -0.25
CA LEU A 84 17.70 -1.75 -1.03
C LEU A 84 19.07 -1.16 -0.60
N GLY A 85 19.86 -1.91 0.17
CA GLY A 85 21.21 -1.55 0.57
C GLY A 85 21.27 -0.60 1.76
N GLY A 86 20.22 -0.51 2.56
CA GLY A 86 20.19 0.29 3.78
C GLY A 86 20.27 1.81 3.57
N ARG A 87 19.99 2.26 2.35
CA ARG A 87 19.95 3.70 2.02
C ARG A 87 18.82 4.43 2.73
N HIS A 88 17.73 3.73 2.97
CA HIS A 88 16.53 4.27 3.59
C HIS A 88 16.53 4.01 5.09
N THR A 89 15.75 4.78 5.83
CA THR A 89 15.53 4.61 7.27
C THR A 89 14.05 4.51 7.56
N LEU A 90 13.67 3.60 8.46
CA LEU A 90 12.30 3.48 8.97
C LEU A 90 12.17 4.35 10.23
N ALA A 91 11.35 5.39 10.17
CA ALA A 91 11.02 6.24 11.30
C ALA A 91 9.65 5.86 11.85
N VAL A 92 9.63 5.26 13.02
CA VAL A 92 8.41 4.84 13.71
C VAL A 92 8.00 5.92 14.69
N LEU A 93 6.84 6.54 14.45
CA LEU A 93 6.29 7.60 15.30
C LEU A 93 5.47 6.96 16.43
N PRO A 94 5.75 7.33 17.70
CA PRO A 94 5.01 6.76 18.82
C PRO A 94 3.60 7.35 18.90
N SER A 95 2.61 6.48 19.14
CA SER A 95 1.26 6.91 19.52
C SER A 95 1.29 7.67 20.85
N PRO A 96 0.50 8.74 21.01
CA PRO A 96 0.47 9.49 22.26
C PRO A 96 -0.15 8.72 23.44
N ASP A 97 -0.99 7.72 23.17
CA ASP A 97 -1.76 7.01 24.18
C ASP A 97 -1.97 5.51 23.90
N GLY A 98 -1.39 4.99 22.82
CA GLY A 98 -1.54 3.60 22.38
C GLY A 98 -2.91 3.30 21.73
N ILE A 99 -3.75 4.30 21.51
CA ILE A 99 -5.08 4.21 20.92
C ILE A 99 -5.18 5.03 19.62
N HIS A 100 -4.81 6.29 19.69
CA HIS A 100 -4.91 7.24 18.59
C HIS A 100 -3.60 7.33 17.79
N GLY A 101 -3.71 7.50 16.50
CA GLY A 101 -2.55 7.70 15.64
C GLY A 101 -1.80 9.02 15.97
N PRO A 102 -0.47 9.07 15.79
CA PRO A 102 0.36 10.22 16.11
C PRO A 102 0.25 11.33 15.03
N VAL A 103 -0.96 11.80 14.74
CA VAL A 103 -1.23 12.74 13.62
C VAL A 103 -0.43 14.03 13.74
N THR A 104 -0.28 14.57 14.94
CA THR A 104 0.52 15.80 15.16
C THR A 104 1.99 15.56 14.85
N ALA A 105 2.57 14.48 15.39
CA ALA A 105 3.97 14.13 15.12
C ALA A 105 4.22 13.82 13.64
N LEU A 106 3.23 13.19 12.97
CA LEU A 106 3.30 12.94 11.54
C LEU A 106 3.29 14.24 10.73
N ALA A 107 2.42 15.19 11.07
CA ALA A 107 2.36 16.49 10.43
C ALA A 107 3.67 17.27 10.62
N GLU A 108 4.25 17.24 11.84
CA GLU A 108 5.55 17.85 12.13
C GLU A 108 6.70 17.20 11.34
N ALA A 109 6.71 15.88 11.24
CA ALA A 109 7.73 15.12 10.51
C ALA A 109 7.66 15.35 8.98
N LEU A 110 6.50 15.74 8.46
CA LEU A 110 6.25 16.06 7.05
C LEU A 110 6.43 17.55 6.73
N ALA A 111 6.57 18.41 7.75
CA ALA A 111 6.69 19.84 7.55
C ALA A 111 8.15 20.26 7.22
N GLY A 112 8.30 21.26 6.34
CA GLY A 112 9.59 21.88 6.04
C GLY A 112 10.68 20.94 5.54
N ALA A 113 11.93 21.29 5.77
CA ALA A 113 13.10 20.52 5.32
C ALA A 113 13.13 19.05 5.77
N PRO A 114 12.71 18.66 6.99
CA PRO A 114 12.56 17.24 7.33
C PRO A 114 11.59 16.48 6.43
N GLY A 115 10.51 17.11 6.00
CA GLY A 115 9.53 16.51 5.09
C GLY A 115 10.10 16.23 3.69
N GLU A 116 10.99 17.07 3.19
CA GLU A 116 11.63 16.89 1.89
C GLU A 116 12.47 15.61 1.80
N THR A 117 12.87 15.04 2.94
CA THR A 117 13.58 13.76 3.01
C THR A 117 12.67 12.54 3.05
N VAL A 118 11.36 12.73 3.22
CA VAL A 118 10.41 11.63 3.30
C VAL A 118 10.13 11.09 1.89
N ALA A 119 10.40 9.80 1.70
CA ALA A 119 10.09 9.09 0.47
C ALA A 119 8.65 8.55 0.49
N LEU A 120 8.24 7.98 1.62
CA LEU A 120 6.98 7.26 1.70
C LEU A 120 6.43 7.26 3.14
N VAL A 121 5.11 7.41 3.26
CA VAL A 121 4.35 7.20 4.49
C VAL A 121 3.59 5.89 4.35
N THR A 122 3.71 4.97 5.31
CA THR A 122 2.94 3.72 5.34
C THR A 122 2.26 3.51 6.67
N LEU A 123 0.94 3.34 6.65
CA LEU A 123 0.09 3.23 7.83
C LEU A 123 -1.04 2.22 7.61
N SER A 124 -1.49 1.56 8.68
CA SER A 124 -2.79 0.90 8.68
C SER A 124 -3.90 1.96 8.75
N HIS A 125 -4.84 1.95 7.80
CA HIS A 125 -5.94 2.92 7.77
C HIS A 125 -6.82 2.81 9.02
N THR A 126 -7.12 1.58 9.43
CA THR A 126 -7.79 1.30 10.72
C THR A 126 -6.87 0.45 11.58
N VAL A 127 -6.55 0.95 12.76
CA VAL A 127 -5.66 0.30 13.73
C VAL A 127 -6.31 -0.96 14.30
N PHE A 128 -5.63 -2.09 14.19
CA PHE A 128 -6.20 -3.40 14.55
C PHE A 128 -6.50 -3.58 16.04
N LYS A 129 -5.79 -2.88 16.92
CA LYS A 129 -5.98 -2.95 18.37
C LYS A 129 -7.09 -2.05 18.88
N SER A 130 -7.11 -0.80 18.41
CA SER A 130 -7.98 0.24 18.96
C SER A 130 -9.22 0.52 18.12
N GLY A 131 -9.20 0.15 16.82
CA GLY A 131 -10.23 0.56 15.86
C GLY A 131 -10.12 2.04 15.44
N TYR A 132 -9.08 2.77 15.89
CA TYR A 132 -8.83 4.11 15.43
C TYR A 132 -8.67 4.12 13.90
N THR A 133 -9.38 5.02 13.25
CA THR A 133 -9.34 5.16 11.80
C THR A 133 -8.81 6.54 11.44
N TYR A 134 -7.75 6.58 10.65
CA TYR A 134 -7.14 7.83 10.20
C TYR A 134 -8.05 8.58 9.21
N ASP A 135 -8.00 9.91 9.23
CA ASP A 135 -8.44 10.72 8.09
C ASP A 135 -7.47 10.52 6.93
N MET A 136 -7.83 9.59 6.05
CA MET A 136 -7.01 9.20 4.90
C MET A 136 -6.70 10.39 3.98
N ARG A 137 -7.69 11.25 3.75
CA ARG A 137 -7.54 12.43 2.88
C ARG A 137 -6.53 13.41 3.45
N GLU A 138 -6.63 13.71 4.75
CA GLU A 138 -5.72 14.66 5.39
C GLU A 138 -4.30 14.13 5.44
N ILE A 139 -4.08 12.87 5.82
CA ILE A 139 -2.74 12.26 5.84
C ILE A 139 -2.14 12.23 4.43
N THR A 140 -2.92 11.84 3.42
CA THR A 140 -2.46 11.83 2.03
C THR A 140 -2.07 13.23 1.57
N ARG A 141 -2.88 14.24 1.89
CA ARG A 141 -2.60 15.65 1.57
C ARG A 141 -1.29 16.13 2.21
N LEU A 142 -1.06 15.81 3.49
CA LEU A 142 0.18 16.16 4.20
C LEU A 142 1.40 15.51 3.56
N ALA A 143 1.33 14.23 3.25
CA ALA A 143 2.41 13.51 2.60
C ALA A 143 2.73 14.07 1.20
N HIS A 144 1.70 14.35 0.40
CA HIS A 144 1.87 14.96 -0.92
C HIS A 144 2.47 16.37 -0.84
N ALA A 145 2.10 17.16 0.15
CA ALA A 145 2.70 18.49 0.36
C ALA A 145 4.21 18.41 0.65
N ALA A 146 4.68 17.31 1.24
CA ALA A 146 6.08 16.99 1.42
C ALA A 146 6.71 16.30 0.18
N GLY A 147 5.92 15.94 -0.84
CA GLY A 147 6.33 15.19 -2.01
C GLY A 147 6.57 13.70 -1.75
N ALA A 148 6.06 13.16 -0.66
CA ALA A 148 6.12 11.74 -0.31
C ALA A 148 4.94 10.97 -0.92
N LEU A 149 5.16 9.68 -1.24
CA LEU A 149 4.09 8.74 -1.55
C LEU A 149 3.38 8.25 -0.28
N VAL A 150 2.12 7.82 -0.42
CA VAL A 150 1.37 7.18 0.65
C VAL A 150 1.00 5.75 0.27
N LEU A 151 1.23 4.83 1.20
CA LEU A 151 0.88 3.42 1.09
C LEU A 151 0.02 3.02 2.30
N TRP A 152 -1.26 2.72 2.06
CA TRP A 152 -2.20 2.31 3.09
C TRP A 152 -2.35 0.79 3.20
N ASP A 153 -2.32 0.24 4.41
CA ASP A 153 -2.86 -1.10 4.67
C ASP A 153 -4.36 -0.98 5.03
N LEU A 154 -5.19 -1.56 4.18
CA LEU A 154 -6.65 -1.58 4.28
C LEU A 154 -7.20 -2.87 4.90
N SER A 155 -6.34 -3.72 5.45
CA SER A 155 -6.74 -5.05 5.96
C SER A 155 -7.83 -5.00 7.04
N HIS A 156 -7.95 -3.88 7.76
CA HIS A 156 -8.97 -3.68 8.79
C HIS A 156 -10.03 -2.62 8.41
N SER A 157 -9.96 -2.05 7.23
CA SER A 157 -10.91 -1.04 6.76
C SER A 157 -11.71 -1.48 5.54
N ALA A 158 -11.10 -2.18 4.58
CA ALA A 158 -11.81 -2.64 3.37
C ALA A 158 -12.94 -3.61 3.74
N GLY A 159 -14.18 -3.21 3.47
CA GLY A 159 -15.38 -3.95 3.83
C GLY A 159 -15.92 -3.70 5.24
N ALA A 160 -15.21 -2.93 6.08
CA ALA A 160 -15.62 -2.61 7.45
C ALA A 160 -16.04 -1.15 7.63
N VAL A 161 -15.33 -0.23 6.99
CA VAL A 161 -15.60 1.21 7.01
C VAL A 161 -15.56 1.79 5.59
N PRO A 162 -16.16 2.96 5.33
CA PRO A 162 -16.04 3.62 4.04
C PRO A 162 -14.56 3.92 3.69
N VAL A 163 -14.17 3.58 2.47
CA VAL A 163 -12.84 3.85 1.90
C VAL A 163 -13.01 4.48 0.54
N GLU A 164 -12.34 5.60 0.28
CA GLU A 164 -12.46 6.39 -0.94
C GLU A 164 -11.07 6.78 -1.47
N LEU A 165 -10.33 5.79 -2.00
CA LEU A 165 -8.93 5.95 -2.38
C LEU A 165 -8.72 7.08 -3.41
N ASN A 166 -9.47 7.05 -4.51
CA ASN A 166 -9.33 8.07 -5.57
C ASN A 166 -9.73 9.46 -5.06
N ALA A 167 -10.81 9.57 -4.29
CA ALA A 167 -11.26 10.85 -3.74
C ALA A 167 -10.27 11.41 -2.71
N ALA A 168 -9.53 10.55 -2.00
CA ALA A 168 -8.46 10.95 -1.08
C ALA A 168 -7.11 11.17 -1.77
N GLY A 169 -6.98 10.83 -3.07
CA GLY A 169 -5.76 10.97 -3.84
C GLY A 169 -4.66 9.97 -3.48
N VAL A 170 -5.03 8.82 -2.88
CA VAL A 170 -4.07 7.79 -2.43
C VAL A 170 -3.23 7.26 -3.58
N ASP A 171 -1.95 7.03 -3.33
CA ASP A 171 -1.00 6.51 -4.32
C ASP A 171 -1.05 4.99 -4.40
N LEU A 172 -0.93 4.33 -3.26
CA LEU A 172 -0.75 2.88 -3.12
C LEU A 172 -1.59 2.34 -1.96
N ALA A 173 -2.12 1.13 -2.10
CA ALA A 173 -2.72 0.43 -0.97
C ALA A 173 -2.59 -1.09 -1.12
N VAL A 174 -2.66 -1.78 0.02
CA VAL A 174 -2.77 -3.23 0.12
C VAL A 174 -3.93 -3.59 1.05
N GLY A 175 -4.40 -4.82 0.98
CA GLY A 175 -5.36 -5.33 1.94
C GLY A 175 -5.59 -6.83 1.76
N CYS A 176 -6.08 -7.48 2.82
CA CYS A 176 -6.39 -8.90 2.77
C CYS A 176 -7.86 -9.15 2.40
N CYS A 177 -8.14 -10.28 1.73
CA CYS A 177 -9.51 -10.65 1.42
C CYS A 177 -10.15 -11.57 2.49
N TYR A 178 -9.36 -12.13 3.42
CA TYR A 178 -9.88 -13.13 4.38
C TYR A 178 -10.61 -12.53 5.59
N LYS A 179 -10.41 -11.23 5.89
CA LYS A 179 -11.08 -10.55 7.02
C LYS A 179 -12.48 -10.06 6.61
N TYR A 180 -12.67 -8.77 6.48
CA TYR A 180 -13.99 -8.15 6.26
C TYR A 180 -14.52 -8.28 4.82
N LEU A 181 -13.69 -8.72 3.88
CA LEU A 181 -14.16 -9.13 2.55
C LEU A 181 -14.65 -10.59 2.52
N ASN A 182 -14.59 -11.30 3.66
CA ASN A 182 -15.18 -12.62 3.88
C ASN A 182 -14.68 -13.74 2.94
N GLY A 183 -13.47 -13.59 2.38
CA GLY A 183 -12.88 -14.62 1.52
C GLY A 183 -12.45 -15.89 2.26
N GLY A 184 -12.37 -15.82 3.58
CA GLY A 184 -11.97 -16.94 4.46
C GLY A 184 -10.46 -17.21 4.48
N PRO A 185 -10.01 -18.15 5.32
CA PRO A 185 -8.60 -18.51 5.44
C PRO A 185 -8.00 -18.97 4.11
N GLY A 186 -6.82 -18.45 3.78
CA GLY A 186 -6.13 -18.76 2.52
C GLY A 186 -6.58 -17.92 1.32
N ALA A 187 -7.56 -17.03 1.49
CA ALA A 187 -7.91 -16.08 0.42
C ALA A 187 -6.70 -15.19 0.09
N PRO A 188 -6.44 -14.92 -1.21
CA PRO A 188 -5.37 -14.01 -1.61
C PRO A 188 -5.64 -12.59 -1.14
N ALA A 189 -4.61 -11.76 -1.17
CA ALA A 189 -4.71 -10.34 -0.89
C ALA A 189 -5.05 -9.55 -2.17
N PHE A 190 -5.19 -8.24 -2.02
CA PHE A 190 -5.26 -7.31 -3.15
C PHE A 190 -4.24 -6.19 -2.98
N LEU A 191 -3.89 -5.55 -4.08
CA LEU A 191 -3.14 -4.31 -4.12
C LEU A 191 -3.83 -3.29 -5.03
N TYR A 192 -3.61 -2.02 -4.73
CA TYR A 192 -4.05 -0.88 -5.47
C TYR A 192 -2.85 -0.02 -5.86
N ILE A 193 -2.82 0.43 -7.10
CA ILE A 193 -1.86 1.43 -7.60
C ILE A 193 -2.67 2.47 -8.38
N ARG A 194 -2.55 3.75 -7.99
CA ARG A 194 -3.18 4.85 -8.71
C ARG A 194 -2.75 4.83 -10.18
N ARG A 195 -3.68 5.06 -11.08
CA ARG A 195 -3.51 4.83 -12.53
C ARG A 195 -2.27 5.50 -13.13
N ASP A 196 -1.99 6.74 -12.75
CA ASP A 196 -0.82 7.50 -13.25
C ASP A 196 0.52 6.91 -12.80
N LEU A 197 0.54 6.18 -11.68
CA LEU A 197 1.73 5.53 -11.17
C LEU A 197 2.01 4.16 -11.80
N GLN A 198 1.03 3.53 -12.43
CA GLN A 198 1.20 2.19 -13.02
C GLN A 198 2.25 2.14 -14.12
N ALA A 199 2.40 3.22 -14.88
CA ALA A 199 3.38 3.31 -15.96
C ALA A 199 4.82 3.60 -15.47
N VAL A 200 5.00 4.09 -14.26
CA VAL A 200 6.30 4.55 -13.73
C VAL A 200 6.82 3.69 -12.58
N LEU A 201 5.97 2.94 -11.91
CA LEU A 201 6.40 2.02 -10.85
C LEU A 201 6.82 0.67 -11.43
N ALA A 202 8.06 0.28 -11.21
CA ALA A 202 8.56 -1.02 -11.64
C ALA A 202 8.28 -2.09 -10.60
N ASN A 203 7.59 -3.17 -10.99
CA ASN A 203 7.38 -4.33 -10.14
C ASN A 203 8.73 -5.01 -9.83
N PRO A 204 9.13 -5.16 -8.55
CA PRO A 204 10.40 -5.78 -8.19
C PRO A 204 10.44 -7.30 -8.42
N ILE A 205 9.28 -7.94 -8.59
CA ILE A 205 9.15 -9.36 -8.86
C ILE A 205 8.49 -9.52 -10.23
N SER A 206 9.33 -9.57 -11.28
CA SER A 206 8.86 -9.84 -12.64
C SER A 206 8.67 -11.33 -12.80
N GLY A 207 7.41 -11.77 -12.80
CA GLY A 207 7.03 -13.14 -13.06
C GLY A 207 6.51 -13.33 -14.49
N TRP A 208 5.96 -14.51 -14.77
CA TRP A 208 5.38 -14.82 -16.06
C TRP A 208 4.33 -13.80 -16.53
N MET A 209 3.51 -13.30 -15.61
CA MET A 209 2.50 -12.26 -15.88
C MET A 209 3.08 -10.83 -15.96
N GLY A 210 4.40 -10.67 -15.92
CA GLY A 210 5.08 -9.37 -15.86
C GLY A 210 5.39 -8.74 -17.22
N GLN A 211 4.88 -9.29 -18.33
CA GLN A 211 5.05 -8.73 -19.68
C GLN A 211 3.71 -8.60 -20.41
N ALA A 212 3.65 -7.68 -21.38
CA ALA A 212 2.42 -7.40 -22.13
C ALA A 212 1.97 -8.58 -23.01
N ASN A 213 2.93 -9.32 -23.59
CA ASN A 213 2.67 -10.45 -24.48
C ASN A 213 3.07 -11.76 -23.80
N LEU A 214 2.14 -12.33 -23.04
CA LEU A 214 2.39 -13.50 -22.18
C LEU A 214 2.77 -14.78 -22.94
N PHE A 215 2.48 -14.86 -24.22
CA PHE A 215 2.64 -16.07 -25.07
C PHE A 215 3.57 -15.85 -26.27
N GLU A 216 4.32 -14.77 -26.29
CA GLU A 216 5.36 -14.50 -27.28
C GLU A 216 6.79 -14.76 -26.80
#